data_613e85092e4eb47392a0e65face1f7b5
#
_entry.id   613e85092e4eb47392a0e65face1f7b5
#
_cell.length_a   1.000
_cell.length_b   1.000
_cell.length_c   1.000
_cell.angle_alpha   90.00
_cell.angle_beta   90.00
_cell.angle_gamma   90.00
#
_symmetry.space_group_name_H-M   'P 1'
#
loop_
_entity.id
_entity.type
_entity.pdbx_description
1 polymer ?
#
loop_
_entity_poly.entity_id
_entity_poly.type
_entity_poly.pdbx_seq_one_letter_code
_entity_poly.pdbx_strand_id
1 'polypeptide(L)'
;MFLAVLLATMAALNTLTATELAQRLDSGAATAEGIVRDHLDRIDQRDADVLAWSHLAREAALQTARVLDRGPRKGLLHGIPMGVKDIIDSYDQPTTYGSPIYRTHQPLADAATVALAREAGAILLGKTVTTEFANRHPGPTKNPHNPAHTPGGSSSGSAAAVADFQTVLGTGTQTGGSVIRPAAFCGVVGYKPTYGHFAPAGMKANTEWLDTIGAYARSVEDIALFRAALMAMPFTPIDKLDRPPRIAVAFTHHRDELSPEGTKALNDAAAAFAKAGAQVSEIELPAPVRDMTQGQKTLSAFDGPRAHADEARRFTGLLSESLKKDKLEAGSKIDYATWVAARKLGETGRAAVDALFGEIDVILTAPAKGEAPVGLERTGDATFNLLWTYLWMPCVTLPLTKGPTGLPVGIQLVGRQHEDAGLLDIAAWARSVLS
;
A
#
# COMPACT_ATOMS: atom_id res chain seq x y z
N MET A 1 19.72 -32.53 -35.15
CA MET A 1 20.42 -31.55 -34.33
C MET A 1 19.82 -30.15 -34.55
N PHE A 2 18.46 -29.99 -34.51
CA PHE A 2 17.77 -28.70 -34.78
C PHE A 2 16.54 -28.47 -33.87
N LEU A 3 16.42 -29.20 -32.75
CA LEU A 3 15.26 -29.05 -31.83
C LEU A 3 15.65 -28.63 -30.40
N ALA A 4 16.90 -28.17 -30.18
CA ALA A 4 17.42 -27.86 -28.85
C ALA A 4 17.70 -26.36 -28.61
N VAL A 5 17.26 -25.44 -29.47
CA VAL A 5 17.63 -24.01 -29.38
C VAL A 5 16.44 -23.08 -29.15
N LEU A 6 15.24 -23.58 -28.86
CA LEU A 6 14.06 -22.72 -28.63
C LEU A 6 13.42 -22.90 -27.23
N LEU A 7 14.20 -23.26 -26.24
CA LEU A 7 13.85 -23.02 -24.83
C LEU A 7 14.63 -21.81 -24.31
N ALA A 8 14.45 -20.66 -24.95
CA ALA A 8 14.54 -19.42 -24.19
C ALA A 8 13.48 -19.57 -23.08
N THR A 9 13.91 -19.73 -21.86
CA THR A 9 13.05 -19.81 -20.67
C THR A 9 12.13 -18.59 -20.70
N MET A 10 10.89 -18.79 -21.17
CA MET A 10 9.87 -17.74 -21.07
C MET A 10 9.73 -17.43 -19.59
N ALA A 11 9.93 -16.16 -19.22
CA ALA A 11 9.74 -15.74 -17.83
C ALA A 11 8.37 -16.21 -17.36
N ALA A 12 8.33 -16.82 -16.17
CA ALA A 12 7.07 -17.28 -15.57
C ALA A 12 6.08 -16.10 -15.47
N LEU A 13 4.82 -16.30 -15.84
CA LEU A 13 3.84 -15.22 -15.97
C LEU A 13 3.64 -14.46 -14.65
N ASN A 14 3.76 -15.13 -13.52
CA ASN A 14 3.66 -14.50 -12.20
C ASN A 14 4.79 -13.50 -11.88
N THR A 15 5.91 -13.53 -12.61
CA THR A 15 7.03 -12.59 -12.42
C THR A 15 6.87 -11.30 -13.22
N LEU A 16 5.97 -11.28 -14.19
CA LEU A 16 5.71 -10.13 -15.04
C LEU A 16 4.91 -9.04 -14.29
N THR A 17 5.05 -7.81 -14.75
CA THR A 17 4.24 -6.66 -14.31
C THR A 17 2.82 -6.75 -14.87
N ALA A 18 1.86 -5.99 -14.30
CA ALA A 18 0.50 -5.95 -14.82
C ALA A 18 0.45 -5.39 -16.26
N THR A 19 1.29 -4.40 -16.55
CA THR A 19 1.42 -3.80 -17.87
C THR A 19 1.98 -4.80 -18.89
N GLU A 20 3.00 -5.59 -18.54
CA GLU A 20 3.53 -6.66 -19.40
C GLU A 20 2.52 -7.79 -19.64
N LEU A 21 1.78 -8.19 -18.58
CA LEU A 21 0.71 -9.18 -18.70
C LEU A 21 -0.42 -8.69 -19.60
N ALA A 22 -0.83 -7.42 -19.47
CA ALA A 22 -1.85 -6.83 -20.35
C ALA A 22 -1.41 -6.88 -21.83
N GLN A 23 -0.14 -6.55 -22.12
CA GLN A 23 0.41 -6.65 -23.49
C GLN A 23 0.43 -8.09 -24.02
N ARG A 24 0.75 -9.08 -23.16
CA ARG A 24 0.73 -10.49 -23.55
C ARG A 24 -0.69 -11.02 -23.80
N LEU A 25 -1.65 -10.58 -23.00
CA LEU A 25 -3.07 -10.90 -23.23
C LEU A 25 -3.57 -10.29 -24.54
N ASP A 26 -3.20 -9.03 -24.83
CA ASP A 26 -3.59 -8.33 -26.06
C ASP A 26 -3.00 -8.97 -27.33
N SER A 27 -1.79 -9.46 -27.24
CA SER A 27 -1.11 -10.16 -28.35
C SER A 27 -1.49 -11.65 -28.46
N GLY A 28 -2.25 -12.19 -27.53
CA GLY A 28 -2.55 -13.64 -27.45
C GLY A 28 -1.35 -14.50 -27.03
N ALA A 29 -0.27 -13.86 -26.51
CA ALA A 29 0.91 -14.57 -26.00
C ALA A 29 0.72 -15.15 -24.61
N ALA A 30 -0.37 -14.81 -23.92
CA ALA A 30 -0.80 -15.40 -22.66
C ALA A 30 -2.33 -15.48 -22.61
N THR A 31 -2.85 -16.33 -21.72
CA THR A 31 -4.27 -16.39 -21.36
C THR A 31 -4.45 -15.99 -19.90
N ALA A 32 -5.62 -15.48 -19.55
CA ALA A 32 -5.95 -15.15 -18.15
C ALA A 32 -5.89 -16.40 -17.27
N GLU A 33 -6.36 -17.57 -17.78
CA GLU A 33 -6.24 -18.85 -17.06
C GLU A 33 -4.78 -19.22 -16.81
N GLY A 34 -3.89 -19.05 -17.80
CA GLY A 34 -2.45 -19.33 -17.64
C GLY A 34 -1.80 -18.41 -16.59
N ILE A 35 -2.15 -17.12 -16.61
CA ILE A 35 -1.65 -16.16 -15.62
C ILE A 35 -2.10 -16.55 -14.21
N VAL A 36 -3.40 -16.85 -14.02
CA VAL A 36 -3.93 -17.24 -12.71
C VAL A 36 -3.29 -18.54 -12.22
N ARG A 37 -3.06 -19.54 -13.09
CA ARG A 37 -2.38 -20.80 -12.72
C ARG A 37 -0.97 -20.54 -12.21
N ASP A 38 -0.16 -19.76 -12.92
CA ASP A 38 1.22 -19.46 -12.49
C ASP A 38 1.26 -18.77 -11.11
N HIS A 39 0.30 -17.88 -10.82
CA HIS A 39 0.18 -17.27 -9.50
C HIS A 39 -0.26 -18.27 -8.43
N LEU A 40 -1.23 -19.14 -8.72
CA LEU A 40 -1.67 -20.19 -7.79
C LEU A 40 -0.56 -21.20 -7.50
N ASP A 41 0.22 -21.58 -8.51
CA ASP A 41 1.40 -22.45 -8.34
C ASP A 41 2.46 -21.78 -7.46
N ARG A 42 2.66 -20.47 -7.61
CA ARG A 42 3.56 -19.70 -6.73
C ARG A 42 3.04 -19.67 -5.29
N ILE A 43 1.75 -19.47 -5.08
CA ILE A 43 1.12 -19.52 -3.76
C ILE A 43 1.34 -20.90 -3.12
N ASP A 44 1.15 -21.98 -3.86
CA ASP A 44 1.35 -23.35 -3.36
C ASP A 44 2.81 -23.62 -2.95
N GLN A 45 3.76 -23.03 -3.66
CA GLN A 45 5.19 -23.16 -3.34
C GLN A 45 5.62 -22.36 -2.13
N ARG A 46 4.97 -21.22 -1.83
CA ARG A 46 5.53 -20.22 -0.93
C ARG A 46 4.65 -19.81 0.23
N ASP A 47 3.33 -19.92 0.12
CA ASP A 47 2.47 -19.29 1.13
C ASP A 47 2.48 -20.03 2.48
N ALA A 48 2.92 -21.27 2.53
CA ALA A 48 3.20 -21.96 3.79
C ALA A 48 4.27 -21.25 4.67
N ASP A 49 5.21 -20.56 4.03
CA ASP A 49 6.25 -19.77 4.69
C ASP A 49 5.85 -18.32 4.91
N VAL A 50 5.07 -17.72 3.98
CA VAL A 50 4.74 -16.29 3.97
C VAL A 50 3.45 -15.99 4.72
N LEU A 51 2.43 -16.85 4.58
CA LEU A 51 1.10 -16.71 5.19
C LEU A 51 0.43 -15.37 4.81
N ALA A 52 0.42 -15.07 3.51
CA ALA A 52 -0.10 -13.80 3.00
C ALA A 52 -1.63 -13.77 2.86
N TRP A 53 -2.27 -14.95 2.76
CA TRP A 53 -3.69 -15.07 2.44
C TRP A 53 -4.54 -15.47 3.66
N SER A 54 -5.60 -14.73 3.93
CA SER A 54 -6.66 -15.13 4.87
C SER A 54 -7.70 -16.02 4.21
N HIS A 55 -7.89 -15.87 2.88
CA HIS A 55 -8.76 -16.68 2.06
C HIS A 55 -8.27 -16.69 0.60
N LEU A 56 -8.34 -17.85 -0.06
CA LEU A 56 -8.05 -18.03 -1.49
C LEU A 56 -9.27 -18.57 -2.22
N ALA A 57 -9.68 -17.89 -3.28
CA ALA A 57 -10.84 -18.22 -4.11
C ALA A 57 -10.40 -18.94 -5.42
N ARG A 58 -9.60 -20.00 -5.32
CA ARG A 58 -8.91 -20.67 -6.44
C ARG A 58 -9.82 -21.00 -7.62
N GLU A 59 -10.89 -21.75 -7.35
CA GLU A 59 -11.81 -22.19 -8.41
C GLU A 59 -12.57 -21.02 -9.03
N ALA A 60 -13.03 -20.07 -8.21
CA ALA A 60 -13.70 -18.85 -8.71
C ALA A 60 -12.78 -18.00 -9.57
N ALA A 61 -11.50 -17.86 -9.18
CA ALA A 61 -10.49 -17.14 -9.96
C ALA A 61 -10.24 -17.81 -11.32
N LEU A 62 -10.06 -19.14 -11.35
CA LEU A 62 -9.88 -19.89 -12.59
C LEU A 62 -11.14 -19.84 -13.48
N GLN A 63 -12.34 -19.95 -12.88
CA GLN A 63 -13.58 -19.80 -13.63
C GLN A 63 -13.72 -18.41 -14.26
N THR A 64 -13.41 -17.36 -13.49
CA THR A 64 -13.42 -15.97 -13.99
C THR A 64 -12.42 -15.80 -15.13
N ALA A 65 -11.21 -16.33 -14.99
CA ALA A 65 -10.18 -16.30 -16.03
C ALA A 65 -10.66 -16.94 -17.34
N ARG A 66 -11.24 -18.15 -17.27
CA ARG A 66 -11.81 -18.85 -18.45
C ARG A 66 -12.94 -18.06 -19.12
N VAL A 67 -13.76 -17.35 -18.35
CA VAL A 67 -14.82 -16.49 -18.89
C VAL A 67 -14.20 -15.30 -19.64
N LEU A 68 -13.18 -14.67 -19.05
CA LEU A 68 -12.48 -13.57 -19.68
C LEU A 68 -11.75 -13.99 -20.96
N ASP A 69 -11.08 -15.14 -20.97
CA ASP A 69 -10.39 -15.67 -22.15
C ASP A 69 -11.32 -15.93 -23.35
N ARG A 70 -12.63 -16.17 -23.12
CA ARG A 70 -13.63 -16.41 -24.16
C ARG A 70 -14.39 -15.17 -24.59
N GLY A 71 -14.37 -14.13 -23.76
CA GLY A 71 -15.13 -12.91 -23.95
C GLY A 71 -14.31 -11.80 -24.63
N PRO A 72 -14.97 -10.69 -24.94
CA PRO A 72 -14.27 -9.48 -25.38
C PRO A 72 -13.45 -8.89 -24.23
N ARG A 73 -12.42 -8.10 -24.58
CA ARG A 73 -11.66 -7.36 -23.57
C ARG A 73 -12.61 -6.49 -22.72
N LYS A 74 -12.51 -6.65 -21.39
CA LYS A 74 -13.45 -6.02 -20.46
C LYS A 74 -13.02 -4.62 -20.02
N GLY A 75 -11.72 -4.40 -19.82
CA GLY A 75 -11.20 -3.10 -19.35
C GLY A 75 -9.70 -3.13 -19.09
N LEU A 76 -9.21 -2.14 -18.36
CA LEU A 76 -7.77 -1.93 -18.11
C LEU A 76 -7.07 -3.09 -17.41
N LEU A 77 -7.79 -3.82 -16.56
CA LEU A 77 -7.26 -4.93 -15.76
C LEU A 77 -7.74 -6.30 -16.27
N HIS A 78 -8.19 -6.39 -17.52
CA HIS A 78 -8.69 -7.64 -18.09
C HIS A 78 -7.70 -8.79 -17.90
N GLY A 79 -8.10 -9.80 -17.12
CA GLY A 79 -7.30 -10.99 -16.87
C GLY A 79 -6.16 -10.83 -15.86
N ILE A 80 -6.03 -9.65 -15.23
CA ILE A 80 -4.97 -9.36 -14.26
C ILE A 80 -5.39 -9.80 -12.85
N PRO A 81 -4.61 -10.68 -12.17
CA PRO A 81 -4.93 -11.12 -10.82
C PRO A 81 -4.57 -10.07 -9.76
N MET A 82 -5.40 -10.00 -8.72
CA MET A 82 -5.18 -9.13 -7.57
C MET A 82 -5.56 -9.77 -6.25
N GLY A 83 -4.89 -9.32 -5.16
CA GLY A 83 -5.25 -9.60 -3.78
C GLY A 83 -6.02 -8.43 -3.17
N VAL A 84 -7.05 -8.73 -2.38
CA VAL A 84 -7.86 -7.72 -1.68
C VAL A 84 -7.62 -7.80 -0.19
N LYS A 85 -7.15 -6.71 0.43
CA LYS A 85 -6.94 -6.67 1.89
C LYS A 85 -8.23 -7.02 2.63
N ASP A 86 -8.11 -7.86 3.63
CA ASP A 86 -9.23 -8.42 4.40
C ASP A 86 -9.90 -7.44 5.38
N ILE A 87 -9.90 -6.17 5.04
CA ILE A 87 -10.67 -5.06 5.62
C ILE A 87 -11.64 -4.44 4.60
N ILE A 88 -11.56 -4.91 3.34
CA ILE A 88 -12.32 -4.41 2.19
C ILE A 88 -13.26 -5.52 1.75
N ASP A 89 -14.54 -5.22 1.67
CA ASP A 89 -15.60 -6.19 1.41
C ASP A 89 -15.59 -6.72 -0.03
N SER A 90 -15.90 -8.01 -0.17
CA SER A 90 -16.22 -8.66 -1.44
C SER A 90 -17.39 -9.62 -1.23
N TYR A 91 -18.42 -9.54 -2.07
CA TYR A 91 -19.68 -10.27 -1.86
C TYR A 91 -19.53 -11.79 -1.95
N ASP A 92 -18.54 -12.27 -2.67
CA ASP A 92 -18.31 -13.68 -2.98
C ASP A 92 -17.22 -14.36 -2.14
N GLN A 93 -16.59 -13.61 -1.23
CA GLN A 93 -15.51 -14.13 -0.38
C GLN A 93 -15.69 -13.64 1.06
N PRO A 94 -15.37 -14.45 2.07
CA PRO A 94 -15.44 -14.02 3.46
C PRO A 94 -14.51 -12.82 3.69
N THR A 95 -14.95 -11.87 4.54
CA THR A 95 -14.14 -10.72 4.97
C THR A 95 -14.10 -10.71 6.49
N THR A 96 -12.94 -11.06 7.06
CA THR A 96 -12.82 -11.31 8.50
C THR A 96 -12.37 -10.09 9.31
N TYR A 97 -11.96 -9.02 8.64
CA TYR A 97 -11.38 -7.82 9.26
C TYR A 97 -10.20 -8.13 10.20
N GLY A 98 -9.53 -9.28 9.99
CA GLY A 98 -8.45 -9.76 10.85
C GLY A 98 -8.88 -10.14 12.27
N SER A 99 -10.18 -10.37 12.50
CA SER A 99 -10.75 -10.64 13.83
C SER A 99 -11.52 -11.97 13.86
N PRO A 100 -11.40 -12.76 14.96
CA PRO A 100 -12.19 -13.97 15.13
C PRO A 100 -13.70 -13.70 15.22
N ILE A 101 -14.12 -12.49 15.54
CA ILE A 101 -15.53 -12.07 15.58
C ILE A 101 -16.20 -12.28 14.22
N TYR A 102 -15.47 -12.03 13.13
CA TYR A 102 -15.97 -12.03 11.76
C TYR A 102 -15.50 -13.23 10.94
N ARG A 103 -15.06 -14.32 11.58
CA ARG A 103 -14.50 -15.51 10.89
C ARG A 103 -15.38 -16.05 9.76
N THR A 104 -16.70 -15.97 9.91
CA THR A 104 -17.69 -16.48 8.94
C THR A 104 -18.49 -15.35 8.27
N HIS A 105 -18.03 -14.12 8.43
CA HIS A 105 -18.74 -12.98 7.85
C HIS A 105 -18.59 -12.94 6.33
N GLN A 106 -19.72 -12.98 5.64
CA GLN A 106 -19.83 -12.81 4.21
C GLN A 106 -20.52 -11.49 3.91
N PRO A 107 -19.82 -10.52 3.30
CA PRO A 107 -20.44 -9.25 2.89
C PRO A 107 -21.56 -9.46 1.87
N LEU A 108 -22.55 -8.57 1.88
CA LEU A 108 -23.67 -8.61 0.95
C LEU A 108 -23.37 -7.95 -0.40
N ALA A 109 -22.31 -7.14 -0.46
CA ALA A 109 -21.91 -6.37 -1.64
C ALA A 109 -20.40 -6.22 -1.69
N ASP A 110 -19.88 -5.95 -2.88
CA ASP A 110 -18.50 -5.51 -3.07
C ASP A 110 -18.29 -4.10 -2.52
N ALA A 111 -17.13 -3.85 -1.95
CA ALA A 111 -16.64 -2.49 -1.77
C ALA A 111 -16.50 -1.79 -3.12
N ALA A 112 -16.64 -0.46 -3.14
CA ALA A 112 -16.57 0.31 -4.38
C ALA A 112 -15.30 0.03 -5.19
N THR A 113 -14.13 -0.05 -4.55
CA THR A 113 -12.86 -0.37 -5.22
C THR A 113 -12.82 -1.79 -5.77
N VAL A 114 -13.48 -2.76 -5.12
CA VAL A 114 -13.58 -4.13 -5.63
C VAL A 114 -14.51 -4.19 -6.85
N ALA A 115 -15.66 -3.53 -6.79
CA ALA A 115 -16.59 -3.44 -7.89
C ALA A 115 -15.93 -2.82 -9.14
N LEU A 116 -15.22 -1.70 -8.97
CA LEU A 116 -14.49 -1.02 -10.05
C LEU A 116 -13.36 -1.89 -10.62
N ALA A 117 -12.61 -2.61 -9.77
CA ALA A 117 -11.59 -3.54 -10.23
C ALA A 117 -12.20 -4.66 -11.08
N ARG A 118 -13.32 -5.25 -10.65
CA ARG A 118 -14.05 -6.27 -11.43
C ARG A 118 -14.60 -5.72 -12.74
N GLU A 119 -15.11 -4.49 -12.72
CA GLU A 119 -15.58 -3.81 -13.92
C GLU A 119 -14.43 -3.61 -14.92
N ALA A 120 -13.23 -3.26 -14.43
CA ALA A 120 -12.02 -3.18 -15.23
C ALA A 120 -11.48 -4.55 -15.70
N GLY A 121 -12.07 -5.68 -15.25
CA GLY A 121 -11.69 -7.03 -15.66
C GLY A 121 -10.66 -7.71 -14.77
N ALA A 122 -10.38 -7.19 -13.58
CA ALA A 122 -9.48 -7.83 -12.62
C ALA A 122 -10.04 -9.16 -12.11
N ILE A 123 -9.14 -10.09 -11.77
CA ILE A 123 -9.44 -11.39 -11.18
C ILE A 123 -9.03 -11.38 -9.71
N LEU A 124 -10.00 -11.49 -8.79
CA LEU A 124 -9.72 -11.57 -7.36
C LEU A 124 -9.23 -12.98 -7.02
N LEU A 125 -7.95 -13.11 -6.64
CA LEU A 125 -7.39 -14.38 -6.16
C LEU A 125 -7.87 -14.72 -4.75
N GLY A 126 -8.09 -13.71 -3.91
CA GLY A 126 -8.46 -13.93 -2.52
C GLY A 126 -8.36 -12.69 -1.65
N LYS A 127 -8.49 -12.93 -0.34
CA LYS A 127 -8.34 -11.93 0.71
C LYS A 127 -6.95 -12.04 1.33
N THR A 128 -6.24 -10.93 1.37
CA THR A 128 -4.89 -10.86 1.96
C THR A 128 -4.96 -10.45 3.42
N VAL A 129 -4.12 -11.06 4.25
CA VAL A 129 -4.10 -10.84 5.70
C VAL A 129 -3.99 -9.36 6.07
N THR A 130 -4.82 -8.94 7.01
CA THR A 130 -4.75 -7.66 7.71
C THR A 130 -4.49 -7.88 9.20
N THR A 131 -3.99 -6.86 9.90
CA THR A 131 -4.03 -6.84 11.37
C THR A 131 -5.46 -6.67 11.85
N GLU A 132 -5.77 -7.00 13.12
CA GLU A 132 -7.11 -6.85 13.69
C GLU A 132 -7.66 -5.44 13.45
N PHE A 133 -8.76 -5.35 12.68
CA PHE A 133 -9.41 -4.08 12.28
C PHE A 133 -8.43 -3.02 11.76
N ALA A 134 -7.40 -3.44 11.03
CA ALA A 134 -6.32 -2.57 10.57
C ALA A 134 -5.56 -1.82 11.68
N ASN A 135 -5.64 -2.28 12.93
CA ASN A 135 -4.93 -1.72 14.09
C ASN A 135 -3.56 -2.39 14.31
N ARG A 136 -3.14 -2.63 15.57
CA ARG A 136 -1.77 -3.02 15.89
C ARG A 136 -1.54 -4.52 16.09
N HIS A 137 -2.61 -5.28 16.41
CA HIS A 137 -2.48 -6.72 16.63
C HIS A 137 -2.20 -7.44 15.32
N PRO A 138 -1.00 -8.05 15.13
CA PRO A 138 -0.60 -8.63 13.85
C PRO A 138 -1.42 -9.86 13.47
N GLY A 139 -1.51 -10.10 12.16
CA GLY A 139 -1.87 -11.41 11.61
C GLY A 139 -0.64 -12.32 11.49
N PRO A 140 -0.79 -13.51 10.90
CA PRO A 140 0.26 -14.52 10.82
C PRO A 140 1.36 -14.24 9.77
N THR A 141 1.17 -13.25 8.90
CA THR A 141 2.05 -13.00 7.75
C THR A 141 3.48 -12.70 8.16
N LYS A 142 4.42 -13.29 7.44
CA LYS A 142 5.87 -13.12 7.61
C LYS A 142 6.46 -12.35 6.43
N ASN A 143 7.62 -11.75 6.65
CA ASN A 143 8.33 -11.07 5.57
C ASN A 143 8.84 -12.10 4.54
N PRO A 144 8.54 -11.94 3.23
CA PRO A 144 8.91 -12.93 2.21
C PRO A 144 10.41 -13.06 1.99
N HIS A 145 11.19 -12.04 2.36
CA HIS A 145 12.66 -12.07 2.26
C HIS A 145 13.31 -12.76 3.46
N ASN A 146 12.70 -12.66 4.67
CA ASN A 146 13.18 -13.34 5.87
C ASN A 146 12.00 -13.57 6.83
N PRO A 147 11.52 -14.82 7.00
CA PRO A 147 10.35 -15.13 7.84
C PRO A 147 10.48 -14.82 9.33
N ALA A 148 11.69 -14.51 9.81
CA ALA A 148 11.90 -14.06 11.18
C ALA A 148 11.54 -12.59 11.41
N HIS A 149 11.27 -11.85 10.35
CA HIS A 149 10.97 -10.41 10.37
C HIS A 149 9.52 -10.14 10.03
N THR A 150 8.98 -9.04 10.56
CA THR A 150 7.65 -8.57 10.19
C THR A 150 7.60 -8.10 8.73
N PRO A 151 6.51 -8.35 7.99
CA PRO A 151 6.29 -7.73 6.68
C PRO A 151 5.81 -6.28 6.77
N GLY A 152 5.67 -5.76 8.01
CA GLY A 152 4.93 -4.53 8.26
C GLY A 152 3.43 -4.78 8.39
N GLY A 153 2.66 -3.71 8.36
CA GLY A 153 1.19 -3.77 8.47
C GLY A 153 0.57 -2.37 8.60
N SER A 154 -0.76 -2.32 8.58
CA SER A 154 -1.74 -3.39 8.74
C SER A 154 -1.99 -4.21 7.45
N SER A 155 -1.58 -3.74 6.26
CA SER A 155 -1.76 -4.46 4.98
C SER A 155 -0.64 -5.49 4.76
N SER A 156 -0.41 -6.34 5.77
CA SER A 156 0.71 -7.31 5.83
C SER A 156 0.71 -8.26 4.66
N GLY A 157 -0.40 -8.96 4.44
CA GLY A 157 -0.54 -9.96 3.38
C GLY A 157 -0.45 -9.36 1.99
N SER A 158 -1.01 -8.16 1.76
CA SER A 158 -1.00 -7.53 0.43
C SER A 158 0.41 -7.19 -0.04
N ALA A 159 1.21 -6.55 0.83
CA ALA A 159 2.60 -6.22 0.50
C ALA A 159 3.45 -7.48 0.32
N ALA A 160 3.30 -8.47 1.21
CA ALA A 160 4.03 -9.74 1.15
C ALA A 160 3.69 -10.54 -0.11
N ALA A 161 2.40 -10.67 -0.47
CA ALA A 161 1.97 -11.40 -1.65
C ALA A 161 2.50 -10.79 -2.96
N VAL A 162 2.49 -9.45 -3.09
CA VAL A 162 3.06 -8.76 -4.25
C VAL A 162 4.58 -8.94 -4.31
N ALA A 163 5.28 -8.84 -3.17
CA ALA A 163 6.73 -9.01 -3.08
C ALA A 163 7.18 -10.44 -3.41
N ASP A 164 6.39 -11.44 -3.02
CA ASP A 164 6.69 -12.85 -3.27
C ASP A 164 6.12 -13.38 -4.60
N PHE A 165 5.66 -12.49 -5.49
CA PHE A 165 5.08 -12.86 -6.79
C PHE A 165 3.84 -13.76 -6.72
N GLN A 166 3.14 -13.75 -5.59
CA GLN A 166 1.88 -14.50 -5.40
C GLN A 166 0.69 -13.79 -6.03
N THR A 167 0.79 -12.48 -6.25
CA THR A 167 -0.15 -11.66 -7.03
C THR A 167 0.58 -10.51 -7.69
N VAL A 168 -0.04 -9.92 -8.72
CA VAL A 168 0.53 -8.77 -9.44
C VAL A 168 0.20 -7.47 -8.73
N LEU A 169 -1.07 -7.31 -8.33
CA LEU A 169 -1.62 -6.12 -7.70
C LEU A 169 -2.20 -6.47 -6.34
N GLY A 170 -2.17 -5.51 -5.42
CA GLY A 170 -2.79 -5.65 -4.11
C GLY A 170 -3.44 -4.36 -3.64
N THR A 171 -4.58 -4.45 -2.96
CA THR A 171 -5.12 -3.29 -2.23
C THR A 171 -4.59 -3.25 -0.80
N GLY A 172 -4.42 -2.07 -0.27
CA GLY A 172 -4.12 -1.81 1.14
C GLY A 172 -4.98 -0.70 1.71
N THR A 173 -4.83 -0.42 3.00
CA THR A 173 -5.43 0.76 3.64
C THR A 173 -4.45 1.39 4.60
N GLN A 174 -4.50 2.71 4.77
CA GLN A 174 -3.60 3.44 5.65
C GLN A 174 -4.36 4.46 6.50
N THR A 175 -4.25 4.28 7.83
CA THR A 175 -4.67 5.23 8.86
C THR A 175 -3.46 5.96 9.46
N GLY A 176 -2.30 5.31 9.45
CA GLY A 176 -1.01 5.84 9.90
C GLY A 176 0.09 5.61 8.88
N GLY A 177 0.57 4.36 8.75
CA GLY A 177 1.63 3.98 7.82
C GLY A 177 1.37 2.65 7.10
N SER A 178 0.11 2.20 7.07
CA SER A 178 -0.25 0.81 6.76
C SER A 178 -0.26 0.43 5.27
N VAL A 179 0.15 1.33 4.37
CA VAL A 179 0.47 1.07 2.96
C VAL A 179 1.97 1.26 2.72
N ILE A 180 2.48 2.41 3.09
CA ILE A 180 3.85 2.82 2.78
C ILE A 180 4.88 1.97 3.54
N ARG A 181 4.67 1.73 4.85
CA ARG A 181 5.60 0.93 5.66
C ARG A 181 5.71 -0.53 5.23
N PRO A 182 4.61 -1.31 5.07
CA PRO A 182 4.75 -2.69 4.58
C PRO A 182 5.31 -2.77 3.15
N ALA A 183 5.05 -1.79 2.27
CA ALA A 183 5.69 -1.72 0.98
C ALA A 183 7.21 -1.57 1.10
N ALA A 184 7.68 -0.68 1.98
CA ALA A 184 9.11 -0.48 2.23
C ALA A 184 9.77 -1.75 2.80
N PHE A 185 9.15 -2.41 3.77
CA PHE A 185 9.68 -3.62 4.40
C PHE A 185 9.67 -4.85 3.47
N CYS A 186 8.73 -4.92 2.54
CA CYS A 186 8.66 -5.99 1.56
C CYS A 186 9.35 -5.66 0.22
N GLY A 187 9.83 -4.44 0.02
CA GLY A 187 10.57 -4.05 -1.19
C GLY A 187 9.70 -3.96 -2.44
N VAL A 188 8.49 -3.43 -2.33
CA VAL A 188 7.57 -3.18 -3.44
C VAL A 188 7.20 -1.71 -3.54
N VAL A 189 6.59 -1.32 -4.66
CA VAL A 189 5.99 0.00 -4.81
C VAL A 189 4.67 0.02 -4.05
N GLY A 190 4.57 0.93 -3.08
CA GLY A 190 3.34 1.21 -2.35
C GLY A 190 2.84 2.61 -2.67
N TYR A 191 1.57 2.74 -2.93
CA TYR A 191 0.93 4.01 -3.24
C TYR A 191 -0.25 4.26 -2.31
N LYS A 192 -0.17 5.36 -1.56
CA LYS A 192 -1.27 5.95 -0.83
C LYS A 192 -1.72 7.19 -1.58
N PRO A 193 -2.88 7.19 -2.22
CA PRO A 193 -3.36 8.37 -2.95
C PRO A 193 -3.66 9.54 -2.02
N THR A 194 -3.96 10.69 -2.59
CA THR A 194 -4.67 11.75 -1.90
C THR A 194 -5.90 11.19 -1.20
N TYR A 195 -6.15 11.62 0.05
CA TYR A 195 -7.33 11.18 0.80
C TYR A 195 -8.61 11.37 -0.02
N GLY A 196 -9.46 10.34 -0.02
CA GLY A 196 -10.74 10.35 -0.73
C GLY A 196 -10.66 10.08 -2.25
N HIS A 197 -9.47 9.88 -2.84
CA HIS A 197 -9.38 9.53 -4.26
C HIS A 197 -9.95 8.14 -4.55
N PHE A 198 -9.65 7.14 -3.75
CA PHE A 198 -10.34 5.85 -3.84
C PHE A 198 -11.56 5.87 -2.93
N ALA A 199 -12.72 5.49 -3.48
CA ALA A 199 -13.98 5.47 -2.75
C ALA A 199 -13.91 4.48 -1.57
N PRO A 200 -14.16 4.92 -0.31
CA PRO A 200 -14.00 4.07 0.88
C PRO A 200 -15.21 3.16 1.17
N ALA A 201 -16.30 3.28 0.41
CA ALA A 201 -17.52 2.49 0.63
C ALA A 201 -17.23 0.99 0.60
N GLY A 202 -17.66 0.25 1.63
CA GLY A 202 -17.39 -1.16 1.81
C GLY A 202 -16.01 -1.49 2.41
N MET A 203 -15.28 -0.51 2.90
CA MET A 203 -14.12 -0.68 3.77
C MET A 203 -14.56 -0.51 5.22
N LYS A 204 -14.23 -1.45 6.12
CA LYS A 204 -14.50 -1.27 7.55
C LYS A 204 -13.63 -0.14 8.09
N ALA A 205 -14.29 0.96 8.49
CA ALA A 205 -13.64 2.15 8.99
C ALA A 205 -12.93 1.91 10.34
N ASN A 206 -11.77 2.51 10.52
CA ASN A 206 -11.02 2.59 11.77
C ASN A 206 -10.95 4.05 12.26
N THR A 207 -10.64 4.97 11.34
CA THR A 207 -10.61 6.41 11.57
C THR A 207 -11.02 7.10 10.27
N GLU A 208 -12.30 7.42 10.15
CA GLU A 208 -12.90 7.86 8.88
C GLU A 208 -12.15 9.04 8.24
N TRP A 209 -11.66 9.98 9.04
CA TRP A 209 -10.97 11.18 8.58
C TRP A 209 -9.52 10.93 8.09
N LEU A 210 -8.98 9.73 8.32
CA LEU A 210 -7.60 9.35 7.98
C LEU A 210 -7.54 8.17 7.01
N ASP A 211 -8.49 7.24 7.11
CA ASP A 211 -8.45 5.98 6.38
C ASP A 211 -8.43 6.21 4.88
N THR A 212 -7.37 5.74 4.25
CA THR A 212 -7.14 5.88 2.82
C THR A 212 -6.87 4.51 2.22
N ILE A 213 -7.63 4.09 1.22
CA ILE A 213 -7.32 2.89 0.44
C ILE A 213 -6.09 3.21 -0.42
N GLY A 214 -5.16 2.25 -0.49
CA GLY A 214 -3.95 2.34 -1.29
C GLY A 214 -3.71 1.09 -2.11
N ALA A 215 -2.62 1.08 -2.86
CA ALA A 215 -2.27 0.05 -3.82
C ALA A 215 -0.82 -0.42 -3.67
N TYR A 216 -0.57 -1.67 -4.08
CA TYR A 216 0.75 -2.28 -4.19
C TYR A 216 0.94 -2.85 -5.58
N ALA A 217 2.14 -2.68 -6.12
CA ALA A 217 2.61 -3.31 -7.33
C ALA A 217 4.14 -3.43 -7.33
N ARG A 218 4.71 -4.04 -8.37
CA ARG A 218 6.16 -4.11 -8.54
C ARG A 218 6.74 -2.98 -9.40
N SER A 219 5.88 -2.22 -10.09
CA SER A 219 6.28 -1.05 -10.88
C SER A 219 5.38 0.15 -10.63
N VAL A 220 5.84 1.34 -10.97
CA VAL A 220 5.06 2.58 -10.88
C VAL A 220 3.99 2.63 -11.97
N GLU A 221 4.30 2.08 -13.13
CA GLU A 221 3.40 1.96 -14.28
C GLU A 221 2.17 1.11 -13.93
N ASP A 222 2.37 0.01 -13.18
CA ASP A 222 1.28 -0.82 -12.69
C ASP A 222 0.41 -0.08 -11.66
N ILE A 223 1.01 0.75 -10.81
CA ILE A 223 0.26 1.63 -9.89
C ILE A 223 -0.59 2.62 -10.69
N ALA A 224 -0.05 3.23 -11.75
CA ALA A 224 -0.79 4.16 -12.60
C ALA A 224 -1.98 3.46 -13.29
N LEU A 225 -1.77 2.27 -13.84
CA LEU A 225 -2.81 1.43 -14.44
C LEU A 225 -3.90 1.06 -13.42
N PHE A 226 -3.48 0.59 -12.25
CA PHE A 226 -4.41 0.19 -11.17
C PHE A 226 -5.18 1.40 -10.63
N ARG A 227 -4.52 2.55 -10.44
CA ARG A 227 -5.18 3.80 -10.05
C ARG A 227 -6.28 4.20 -11.02
N ALA A 228 -5.99 4.19 -12.33
CA ALA A 228 -7.00 4.53 -13.34
C ALA A 228 -8.23 3.62 -13.26
N ALA A 229 -8.03 2.31 -13.08
CA ALA A 229 -9.11 1.34 -12.91
C ALA A 229 -9.94 1.61 -11.64
N LEU A 230 -9.28 1.81 -10.48
CA LEU A 230 -9.97 2.03 -9.20
C LEU A 230 -10.67 3.40 -9.08
N MET A 231 -10.35 4.33 -9.98
CA MET A 231 -11.02 5.62 -10.08
C MET A 231 -12.03 5.69 -11.24
N ALA A 232 -12.21 4.61 -12.00
CA ALA A 232 -13.03 4.59 -13.22
C ALA A 232 -12.64 5.72 -14.20
N MET A 233 -11.34 5.98 -14.35
CA MET A 233 -10.81 7.04 -15.21
C MET A 233 -10.12 6.44 -16.45
N PRO A 234 -10.04 7.19 -17.56
CA PRO A 234 -9.17 6.81 -18.66
C PRO A 234 -7.72 6.62 -18.16
N PHE A 235 -7.08 5.59 -18.67
CA PHE A 235 -5.67 5.37 -18.38
C PHE A 235 -4.81 6.33 -19.19
N THR A 236 -3.98 7.09 -18.48
CA THR A 236 -2.91 7.88 -19.07
C THR A 236 -1.60 7.18 -18.69
N PRO A 237 -0.79 6.74 -19.65
CA PRO A 237 0.54 6.20 -19.36
C PRO A 237 1.39 7.21 -18.59
N ILE A 238 2.40 6.71 -17.91
CA ILE A 238 3.40 7.57 -17.24
C ILE A 238 4.07 8.45 -18.31
N ASP A 239 4.05 9.75 -18.07
CA ASP A 239 4.65 10.72 -18.96
C ASP A 239 6.13 10.96 -18.61
N LYS A 240 6.93 11.18 -19.65
CA LYS A 240 8.30 11.64 -19.46
C LYS A 240 8.27 13.10 -18.98
N LEU A 241 8.98 13.37 -17.89
CA LEU A 241 9.08 14.73 -17.39
C LEU A 241 9.79 15.66 -18.40
N ASP A 242 9.24 16.83 -18.61
CA ASP A 242 9.84 17.87 -19.47
C ASP A 242 11.17 18.38 -18.90
N ARG A 243 11.31 18.33 -17.59
CA ARG A 243 12.53 18.72 -16.85
C ARG A 243 12.71 17.83 -15.62
N PRO A 244 13.94 17.68 -15.11
CA PRO A 244 14.16 17.07 -13.81
C PRO A 244 13.43 17.83 -12.71
N PRO A 245 12.88 17.13 -11.68
CA PRO A 245 12.06 17.75 -10.65
C PRO A 245 12.86 18.58 -9.65
N ARG A 246 12.17 19.52 -8.97
CA ARG A 246 12.67 20.22 -7.78
C ARG A 246 12.28 19.38 -6.55
N ILE A 247 13.29 18.85 -5.86
CA ILE A 247 13.11 17.88 -4.77
C ILE A 247 13.52 18.50 -3.45
N ALA A 248 12.59 18.51 -2.49
CA ALA A 248 12.88 18.89 -1.12
C ALA A 248 13.13 17.62 -0.27
N VAL A 249 14.32 17.49 0.30
CA VAL A 249 14.62 16.42 1.26
C VAL A 249 14.15 16.82 2.64
N ALA A 250 13.19 16.09 3.22
CA ALA A 250 12.67 16.33 4.54
C ALA A 250 12.88 15.12 5.45
N PHE A 251 13.81 15.21 6.40
CA PHE A 251 14.02 14.18 7.42
C PHE A 251 12.91 14.16 8.49
N THR A 252 12.05 15.15 8.50
CA THR A 252 11.05 15.42 9.54
C THR A 252 11.66 15.67 10.91
N HIS A 253 10.84 15.94 11.93
CA HIS A 253 11.29 16.07 13.32
C HIS A 253 11.70 14.74 13.97
N HIS A 254 11.64 13.64 13.21
CA HIS A 254 12.04 12.29 13.65
C HIS A 254 13.41 11.87 13.08
N ARG A 255 14.23 12.82 12.61
CA ARG A 255 15.56 12.54 12.04
C ARG A 255 16.39 11.58 12.89
N ASP A 256 16.43 11.80 14.21
CA ASP A 256 17.21 11.03 15.16
C ASP A 256 16.69 9.58 15.38
N GLU A 257 15.46 9.30 14.90
CA GLU A 257 14.88 7.97 14.94
C GLU A 257 15.20 7.13 13.68
N LEU A 258 15.80 7.76 12.67
CA LEU A 258 16.14 7.08 11.43
C LEU A 258 17.42 6.25 11.63
N SER A 259 17.40 5.00 11.17
CA SER A 259 18.57 4.15 11.23
C SER A 259 19.68 4.65 10.29
N PRO A 260 20.94 4.22 10.51
CA PRO A 260 22.05 4.58 9.61
C PRO A 260 21.80 4.22 8.16
N GLU A 261 21.24 3.04 7.88
CA GLU A 261 20.89 2.60 6.51
C GLU A 261 19.73 3.40 5.93
N GLY A 262 18.73 3.79 6.73
CA GLY A 262 17.65 4.67 6.32
C GLY A 262 18.14 6.08 5.96
N THR A 263 19.03 6.64 6.79
CA THR A 263 19.71 7.93 6.52
C THR A 263 20.54 7.85 5.25
N LYS A 264 21.31 6.77 5.09
CA LYS A 264 22.12 6.53 3.89
C LYS A 264 21.26 6.44 2.65
N ALA A 265 20.16 5.71 2.69
CA ALA A 265 19.24 5.56 1.56
C ALA A 265 18.69 6.90 1.07
N LEU A 266 18.29 7.80 1.97
CA LEU A 266 17.82 9.14 1.60
C LEU A 266 18.95 9.99 0.99
N ASN A 267 20.14 9.96 1.56
CA ASN A 267 21.28 10.72 1.07
C ASN A 267 21.74 10.20 -0.31
N ASP A 268 21.79 8.88 -0.50
CA ASP A 268 22.18 8.28 -1.78
C ASP A 268 21.16 8.63 -2.88
N ALA A 269 19.85 8.56 -2.58
CA ALA A 269 18.81 8.95 -3.50
C ALA A 269 18.89 10.43 -3.87
N ALA A 270 19.07 11.32 -2.89
CA ALA A 270 19.22 12.75 -3.10
C ALA A 270 20.42 13.06 -4.00
N ALA A 271 21.57 12.41 -3.76
CA ALA A 271 22.78 12.54 -4.58
C ALA A 271 22.57 12.03 -6.01
N ALA A 272 21.90 10.87 -6.18
CA ALA A 272 21.60 10.31 -7.49
C ALA A 272 20.67 11.24 -8.28
N PHE A 273 19.65 11.80 -7.66
CA PHE A 273 18.71 12.72 -8.29
C PHE A 273 19.40 14.03 -8.69
N ALA A 274 20.24 14.58 -7.84
CA ALA A 274 21.05 15.77 -8.17
C ALA A 274 21.98 15.51 -9.36
N LYS A 275 22.63 14.34 -9.40
CA LYS A 275 23.47 13.91 -10.54
C LYS A 275 22.66 13.77 -11.83
N ALA A 276 21.39 13.37 -11.72
CA ALA A 276 20.48 13.28 -12.87
C ALA A 276 19.85 14.64 -13.26
N GLY A 277 20.29 15.74 -12.64
CA GLY A 277 19.90 17.11 -12.99
C GLY A 277 18.75 17.68 -12.15
N ALA A 278 18.23 16.97 -11.15
CA ALA A 278 17.23 17.51 -10.25
C ALA A 278 17.81 18.62 -9.38
N GLN A 279 16.97 19.63 -9.07
CA GLN A 279 17.30 20.63 -8.05
C GLN A 279 16.93 20.04 -6.67
N VAL A 280 17.93 19.65 -5.90
CA VAL A 280 17.76 19.01 -4.61
C VAL A 280 18.17 19.98 -3.49
N SER A 281 17.27 20.18 -2.52
CA SER A 281 17.54 20.98 -1.33
C SER A 281 17.02 20.27 -0.09
N GLU A 282 17.73 20.38 1.03
CA GLU A 282 17.20 19.95 2.33
C GLU A 282 16.34 21.07 2.90
N ILE A 283 15.17 20.71 3.43
CA ILE A 283 14.24 21.67 4.05
C ILE A 283 13.85 21.24 5.46
N GLU A 284 13.55 22.22 6.29
CA GLU A 284 12.76 22.01 7.50
C GLU A 284 11.28 22.21 7.18
N LEU A 285 10.43 21.33 7.72
CA LEU A 285 8.99 21.48 7.58
C LEU A 285 8.49 22.72 8.35
N PRO A 286 7.47 23.42 7.84
CA PRO A 286 6.91 24.60 8.52
C PRO A 286 6.53 24.32 9.97
N ALA A 287 6.68 25.30 10.84
CA ALA A 287 6.46 25.17 12.29
C ALA A 287 5.12 24.52 12.67
N PRO A 288 3.96 24.80 12.02
CA PRO A 288 2.71 24.14 12.34
C PRO A 288 2.71 22.64 12.08
N VAL A 289 3.63 22.16 11.20
CA VAL A 289 3.67 20.75 10.76
C VAL A 289 4.51 19.89 11.71
N ARG A 290 5.44 20.50 12.45
CA ARG A 290 6.40 19.77 13.30
C ARG A 290 5.73 18.85 14.32
N ASP A 291 4.65 19.31 14.97
CA ASP A 291 4.02 18.60 16.09
C ASP A 291 2.73 17.86 15.69
N MET A 292 2.41 17.76 14.40
CA MET A 292 1.13 17.22 13.91
C MET A 292 0.98 15.72 14.07
N THR A 293 2.06 14.99 14.33
CA THR A 293 2.00 13.56 14.64
C THR A 293 1.10 13.26 15.83
N GLN A 294 1.06 14.16 16.83
CA GLN A 294 0.16 14.03 17.96
C GLN A 294 -1.30 14.25 17.56
N GLY A 295 -1.59 15.15 16.62
CA GLY A 295 -2.92 15.37 16.07
C GLY A 295 -3.48 14.12 15.41
N GLN A 296 -2.66 13.42 14.59
CA GLN A 296 -3.02 12.13 13.98
C GLN A 296 -3.37 11.08 15.04
N LYS A 297 -2.53 10.94 16.08
CA LYS A 297 -2.77 9.99 17.18
C LYS A 297 -4.07 10.31 17.93
N THR A 298 -4.34 11.59 18.17
CA THR A 298 -5.57 12.06 18.82
C THR A 298 -6.82 11.69 18.02
N LEU A 299 -6.84 11.96 16.71
CA LEU A 299 -7.96 11.58 15.85
C LEU A 299 -8.17 10.06 15.85
N SER A 300 -7.08 9.33 15.64
CA SER A 300 -7.12 7.87 15.56
C SER A 300 -7.58 7.20 16.88
N ALA A 301 -7.22 7.75 18.02
CA ALA A 301 -7.67 7.25 19.31
C ALA A 301 -9.14 7.62 19.61
N PHE A 302 -9.53 8.88 19.38
CA PHE A 302 -10.90 9.35 19.61
C PHE A 302 -11.96 8.56 18.83
N ASP A 303 -11.66 8.20 17.58
CA ASP A 303 -12.58 7.44 16.75
C ASP A 303 -12.67 5.96 17.15
N GLY A 304 -11.66 5.42 17.84
CA GLY A 304 -11.61 4.02 18.24
C GLY A 304 -12.86 3.48 18.93
N PRO A 305 -13.35 4.06 20.04
CA PRO A 305 -14.57 3.61 20.72
C PRO A 305 -15.83 3.74 19.86
N ARG A 306 -15.83 4.61 18.87
CA ARG A 306 -16.95 4.84 17.95
C ARG A 306 -16.97 3.82 16.83
N ALA A 307 -15.82 3.63 16.19
CA ALA A 307 -15.66 2.68 15.10
C ALA A 307 -15.87 1.22 15.53
N HIS A 308 -15.59 0.91 16.81
CA HIS A 308 -15.67 -0.44 17.35
C HIS A 308 -16.74 -0.56 18.46
N ALA A 309 -17.78 0.27 18.43
CA ALA A 309 -18.80 0.31 19.49
C ALA A 309 -19.58 -1.00 19.64
N ASP A 310 -19.93 -1.67 18.55
CA ASP A 310 -20.64 -2.95 18.59
C ASP A 310 -19.73 -4.09 19.07
N GLU A 311 -18.51 -4.17 18.53
CA GLU A 311 -17.52 -5.17 18.94
C GLU A 311 -17.15 -5.02 20.42
N ALA A 312 -16.93 -3.79 20.88
CA ALA A 312 -16.62 -3.50 22.29
C ALA A 312 -17.77 -3.90 23.22
N ARG A 313 -19.01 -3.69 22.81
CA ARG A 313 -20.20 -4.01 23.61
C ARG A 313 -20.51 -5.51 23.65
N ARG A 314 -20.39 -6.19 22.49
CA ARG A 314 -20.88 -7.58 22.34
C ARG A 314 -19.78 -8.62 22.46
N PHE A 315 -18.55 -8.28 22.10
CA PHE A 315 -17.46 -9.23 21.88
C PHE A 315 -16.15 -8.83 22.56
N THR A 316 -16.20 -8.05 23.66
CA THR A 316 -15.02 -7.55 24.39
C THR A 316 -13.96 -8.65 24.66
N GLY A 317 -14.42 -9.88 24.97
CA GLY A 317 -13.53 -11.02 25.23
C GLY A 317 -12.75 -11.55 24.03
N LEU A 318 -13.16 -11.17 22.81
CA LEU A 318 -12.50 -11.56 21.56
C LEU A 318 -11.61 -10.46 20.97
N LEU A 319 -11.61 -9.26 21.57
CA LEU A 319 -10.74 -8.16 21.13
C LEU A 319 -9.34 -8.31 21.73
N SER A 320 -8.33 -7.96 20.95
CA SER A 320 -6.94 -7.94 21.42
C SER A 320 -6.72 -6.91 22.52
N GLU A 321 -5.77 -7.15 23.41
CA GLU A 321 -5.40 -6.20 24.47
C GLU A 321 -4.87 -4.88 23.90
N SER A 322 -4.18 -4.92 22.76
CA SER A 322 -3.71 -3.70 22.08
C SER A 322 -4.88 -2.85 21.59
N LEU A 323 -5.94 -3.44 21.03
CA LEU A 323 -7.12 -2.70 20.59
C LEU A 323 -7.86 -2.08 21.79
N LYS A 324 -8.06 -2.85 22.85
CA LYS A 324 -8.70 -2.36 24.09
C LYS A 324 -7.96 -1.15 24.67
N LYS A 325 -6.64 -1.28 24.85
CA LYS A 325 -5.82 -0.25 25.50
C LYS A 325 -5.58 0.96 24.59
N ASP A 326 -5.11 0.72 23.36
CA ASP A 326 -4.61 1.79 22.49
C ASP A 326 -5.72 2.55 21.76
N LYS A 327 -6.91 1.94 21.65
CA LYS A 327 -8.06 2.52 20.96
C LYS A 327 -9.22 2.80 21.88
N LEU A 328 -9.76 1.78 22.55
CA LEU A 328 -10.98 1.95 23.33
C LEU A 328 -10.73 2.79 24.60
N GLU A 329 -9.76 2.41 25.43
CA GLU A 329 -9.44 3.15 26.66
C GLU A 329 -8.80 4.51 26.40
N ALA A 330 -7.85 4.58 25.46
CA ALA A 330 -7.20 5.84 25.13
C ALA A 330 -8.19 6.82 24.50
N GLY A 331 -9.06 6.35 23.62
CA GLY A 331 -10.05 7.18 22.94
C GLY A 331 -11.15 7.70 23.84
N SER A 332 -11.56 6.90 24.86
CA SER A 332 -12.57 7.31 25.84
C SER A 332 -12.13 8.49 26.72
N LYS A 333 -10.82 8.77 26.80
CA LYS A 333 -10.25 9.87 27.58
C LYS A 333 -10.14 11.17 26.79
N ILE A 334 -10.37 11.15 25.48
CA ILE A 334 -10.26 12.34 24.62
C ILE A 334 -11.64 12.99 24.50
N ASP A 335 -11.73 14.25 24.88
CA ASP A 335 -12.96 15.01 24.73
C ASP A 335 -13.18 15.52 23.30
N TYR A 336 -14.40 15.96 23.03
CA TYR A 336 -14.78 16.44 21.70
C TYR A 336 -14.03 17.72 21.30
N ALA A 337 -13.73 18.60 22.24
CA ALA A 337 -13.00 19.84 21.95
C ALA A 337 -11.57 19.55 21.51
N THR A 338 -10.90 18.61 22.15
CA THR A 338 -9.57 18.12 21.77
C THR A 338 -9.56 17.52 20.37
N TRP A 339 -10.58 16.71 20.03
CA TRP A 339 -10.72 16.14 18.69
C TRP A 339 -10.95 17.22 17.62
N VAL A 340 -11.83 18.23 17.89
CA VAL A 340 -12.05 19.37 16.99
C VAL A 340 -10.76 20.16 16.79
N ALA A 341 -10.00 20.42 17.85
CA ALA A 341 -8.72 21.10 17.77
C ALA A 341 -7.71 20.33 16.90
N ALA A 342 -7.64 19.00 17.06
CA ALA A 342 -6.81 18.16 16.20
C ALA A 342 -7.23 18.25 14.71
N ARG A 343 -8.52 18.24 14.38
CA ARG A 343 -8.98 18.42 13.00
C ARG A 343 -8.55 19.76 12.41
N LYS A 344 -8.76 20.87 13.13
CA LYS A 344 -8.35 22.22 12.71
C LYS A 344 -6.84 22.34 12.51
N LEU A 345 -6.06 21.71 13.39
CA LEU A 345 -4.61 21.65 13.24
C LEU A 345 -4.21 20.98 11.90
N GLY A 346 -4.88 19.87 11.53
CA GLY A 346 -4.67 19.21 10.23
C GLY A 346 -4.98 20.10 9.04
N GLU A 347 -6.06 20.91 9.12
CA GLU A 347 -6.42 21.88 8.08
C GLU A 347 -5.33 22.95 7.92
N THR A 348 -4.84 23.51 9.02
CA THR A 348 -3.74 24.48 9.03
C THR A 348 -2.46 23.88 8.43
N GLY A 349 -2.15 22.62 8.78
CA GLY A 349 -0.98 21.93 8.26
C GLY A 349 -1.04 21.65 6.77
N ARG A 350 -2.21 21.28 6.26
CA ARG A 350 -2.40 21.07 4.81
C ARG A 350 -2.10 22.35 4.04
N ALA A 351 -2.63 23.48 4.48
CA ALA A 351 -2.36 24.78 3.85
C ALA A 351 -0.88 25.16 3.90
N ALA A 352 -0.20 24.91 5.04
CA ALA A 352 1.21 25.22 5.20
C ALA A 352 2.11 24.33 4.31
N VAL A 353 1.79 23.05 4.15
CA VAL A 353 2.55 22.15 3.27
C VAL A 353 2.22 22.39 1.79
N ASP A 354 0.96 22.72 1.45
CA ASP A 354 0.58 23.07 0.07
C ASP A 354 1.38 24.28 -0.44
N ALA A 355 1.65 25.26 0.41
CA ALA A 355 2.45 26.43 0.06
C ALA A 355 3.89 26.09 -0.37
N LEU A 356 4.47 24.97 0.11
CA LEU A 356 5.81 24.54 -0.31
C LEU A 356 5.86 24.17 -1.80
N PHE A 357 4.77 23.61 -2.34
CA PHE A 357 4.69 23.16 -3.72
C PHE A 357 4.66 24.29 -4.77
N GLY A 358 4.71 25.55 -4.35
CA GLY A 358 5.08 26.66 -5.23
C GLY A 358 6.54 26.61 -5.69
N GLU A 359 7.44 26.09 -4.85
CA GLU A 359 8.88 26.08 -5.07
C GLU A 359 9.46 24.68 -5.32
N ILE A 360 8.74 23.63 -4.94
CA ILE A 360 9.15 22.22 -5.09
C ILE A 360 8.09 21.44 -5.86
N ASP A 361 8.51 20.32 -6.45
CA ASP A 361 7.60 19.41 -7.15
C ASP A 361 7.28 18.16 -6.30
N VAL A 362 8.21 17.77 -5.40
CA VAL A 362 8.05 16.58 -4.56
C VAL A 362 8.91 16.70 -3.28
N ILE A 363 8.43 16.07 -2.20
CA ILE A 363 9.21 15.88 -0.98
C ILE A 363 9.78 14.46 -0.95
N LEU A 364 11.09 14.32 -0.77
CA LEU A 364 11.79 13.06 -0.52
C LEU A 364 11.94 12.87 0.99
N THR A 365 11.48 11.73 1.50
CA THR A 365 11.54 11.39 2.93
C THR A 365 11.66 9.88 3.16
N ALA A 366 11.76 9.45 4.41
CA ALA A 366 11.82 8.03 4.76
C ALA A 366 10.42 7.39 4.78
N PRO A 367 10.27 6.15 4.29
CA PRO A 367 9.02 5.36 4.41
C PRO A 367 8.92 4.61 5.75
N ALA A 368 10.06 4.35 6.40
CA ALA A 368 10.21 3.63 7.66
C ALA A 368 11.55 3.99 8.31
N LYS A 369 11.82 3.51 9.52
CA LYS A 369 13.09 3.78 10.24
C LYS A 369 14.31 3.17 9.55
N GLY A 370 14.16 2.08 8.81
CA GLY A 370 15.20 1.31 8.13
C GLY A 370 14.62 -0.02 7.66
N GLU A 371 15.38 -1.12 7.81
CA GLU A 371 14.92 -2.47 7.52
C GLU A 371 13.73 -2.91 8.40
N ALA A 372 13.01 -3.93 7.96
CA ALA A 372 11.98 -4.57 8.76
C ALA A 372 12.56 -5.12 10.07
N PRO A 373 12.01 -4.80 11.25
CA PRO A 373 12.49 -5.32 12.51
C PRO A 373 12.25 -6.83 12.65
N VAL A 374 13.09 -7.48 13.45
CA VAL A 374 12.91 -8.88 13.86
C VAL A 374 11.65 -9.01 14.73
N GLY A 375 10.98 -10.16 14.61
CA GLY A 375 9.78 -10.51 15.37
C GLY A 375 8.49 -10.27 14.60
N LEU A 376 7.45 -10.95 15.04
CA LEU A 376 6.12 -10.92 14.39
C LEU A 376 5.04 -10.31 15.28
N GLU A 377 5.38 -9.95 16.52
CA GLU A 377 4.44 -9.42 17.53
C GLU A 377 4.03 -7.97 17.25
N ARG A 378 4.74 -7.31 16.33
CA ARG A 378 4.51 -5.91 15.95
C ARG A 378 4.72 -5.73 14.45
N THR A 379 4.08 -4.72 13.88
CA THR A 379 4.18 -4.37 12.46
C THR A 379 5.22 -3.28 12.16
N GLY A 380 6.10 -2.97 13.12
CA GLY A 380 7.02 -1.84 13.02
C GLY A 380 6.37 -0.48 13.34
N ASP A 381 7.18 0.57 13.35
CA ASP A 381 6.77 1.93 13.70
C ASP A 381 6.29 2.70 12.45
N ALA A 382 5.24 3.50 12.61
CA ALA A 382 4.65 4.32 11.55
C ALA A 382 5.10 5.78 11.57
N THR A 383 6.05 6.13 12.43
CA THR A 383 6.46 7.52 12.73
C THR A 383 6.61 8.38 11.47
N PHE A 384 7.31 7.87 10.44
CA PHE A 384 7.57 8.61 9.20
C PHE A 384 6.36 8.75 8.26
N ASN A 385 5.22 8.11 8.57
CA ASN A 385 4.03 8.15 7.72
C ASN A 385 2.85 8.91 8.35
N LEU A 386 2.82 9.01 9.69
CA LEU A 386 1.68 9.58 10.43
C LEU A 386 1.35 10.99 9.93
N LEU A 387 2.37 11.81 9.74
CA LEU A 387 2.25 13.18 9.26
C LEU A 387 1.55 13.25 7.90
N TRP A 388 2.07 12.51 6.93
CA TRP A 388 1.58 12.55 5.54
C TRP A 388 0.16 12.01 5.40
N THR A 389 -0.21 11.02 6.24
CA THR A 389 -1.59 10.55 6.32
C THR A 389 -2.51 11.60 6.91
N TYR A 390 -2.09 12.26 7.99
CA TYR A 390 -2.85 13.32 8.65
C TYR A 390 -3.05 14.55 7.75
N LEU A 391 -2.08 14.85 6.93
CA LEU A 391 -2.13 15.92 5.94
C LEU A 391 -2.78 15.51 4.62
N TRP A 392 -3.27 14.27 4.48
CA TRP A 392 -3.95 13.77 3.27
C TRP A 392 -3.09 13.73 2.00
N MET A 393 -1.78 13.87 2.14
CA MET A 393 -0.84 13.95 1.01
C MET A 393 -0.73 12.61 0.27
N PRO A 394 -0.67 12.59 -1.06
CA PRO A 394 -0.35 11.38 -1.81
C PRO A 394 1.11 10.99 -1.57
N CYS A 395 1.36 9.69 -1.42
CA CYS A 395 2.68 9.14 -1.15
C CYS A 395 2.97 7.92 -2.03
N VAL A 396 4.20 7.82 -2.50
CA VAL A 396 4.72 6.63 -3.18
C VAL A 396 5.99 6.18 -2.47
N THR A 397 6.11 4.89 -2.13
CA THR A 397 7.40 4.33 -1.71
C THR A 397 8.04 3.55 -2.84
N LEU A 398 9.35 3.70 -2.97
CA LEU A 398 10.17 2.98 -3.94
C LEU A 398 11.23 2.16 -3.19
N PRO A 399 11.42 0.87 -3.51
CA PRO A 399 12.57 0.12 -3.03
C PRO A 399 13.85 0.71 -3.62
N LEU A 400 14.90 0.81 -2.81
CA LEU A 400 16.18 1.40 -3.25
C LEU A 400 17.35 0.43 -3.06
N THR A 401 17.55 -0.07 -1.86
CA THR A 401 18.74 -0.84 -1.49
C THR A 401 18.40 -1.94 -0.47
N LYS A 402 19.40 -2.65 -0.04
CA LYS A 402 19.32 -3.58 1.09
C LYS A 402 20.14 -3.06 2.25
N GLY A 403 19.63 -3.22 3.45
CA GLY A 403 20.34 -2.88 4.68
C GLY A 403 21.28 -3.98 5.17
N PRO A 404 21.80 -3.85 6.40
CA PRO A 404 22.82 -4.75 6.95
C PRO A 404 22.41 -6.22 7.06
N THR A 405 21.10 -6.49 7.22
CA THR A 405 20.59 -7.88 7.31
C THR A 405 20.12 -8.43 5.96
N GLY A 406 20.28 -7.66 4.89
CA GLY A 406 19.89 -8.03 3.53
C GLY A 406 18.42 -7.74 3.19
N LEU A 407 17.70 -7.12 4.10
CA LEU A 407 16.29 -6.74 3.88
C LEU A 407 16.15 -5.41 3.10
N PRO A 408 15.01 -5.18 2.46
CA PRO A 408 14.79 -3.95 1.72
C PRO A 408 14.83 -2.69 2.58
N VAL A 409 15.43 -1.64 2.03
CA VAL A 409 15.35 -0.26 2.49
C VAL A 409 14.93 0.60 1.31
N GLY A 410 13.88 1.39 1.49
CA GLY A 410 13.32 2.24 0.44
C GLY A 410 13.34 3.72 0.78
N ILE A 411 12.80 4.51 -0.15
CA ILE A 411 12.53 5.93 0.00
C ILE A 411 11.02 6.19 -0.17
N GLN A 412 10.56 7.34 0.30
CA GLN A 412 9.19 7.82 0.11
C GLN A 412 9.19 9.16 -0.62
N LEU A 413 8.37 9.26 -1.65
CA LEU A 413 8.05 10.50 -2.32
C LEU A 413 6.66 10.96 -1.89
N VAL A 414 6.54 12.23 -1.51
CA VAL A 414 5.27 12.86 -1.10
C VAL A 414 4.95 13.97 -2.08
N GLY A 415 3.81 13.88 -2.75
CA GLY A 415 3.33 14.84 -3.73
C GLY A 415 2.33 15.84 -3.16
N ARG A 416 1.99 16.85 -3.97
CA ARG A 416 0.91 17.79 -3.68
C ARG A 416 -0.45 17.07 -3.73
N GLN A 417 -1.37 17.48 -2.86
CA GLN A 417 -2.74 16.98 -2.89
C GLN A 417 -3.37 17.19 -4.27
N HIS A 418 -4.09 16.15 -4.72
CA HIS A 418 -4.80 16.10 -6.01
C HIS A 418 -3.90 16.13 -7.26
N GLU A 419 -2.57 16.13 -7.09
CA GLU A 419 -1.59 16.01 -8.18
C GLU A 419 -0.95 14.60 -8.24
N ASP A 420 -1.74 13.60 -7.94
CA ASP A 420 -1.30 12.18 -7.85
C ASP A 420 -0.69 11.65 -9.17
N ALA A 421 -1.18 12.10 -10.33
CA ALA A 421 -0.60 11.70 -11.62
C ALA A 421 0.83 12.20 -11.75
N GLY A 422 1.07 13.50 -11.51
CA GLY A 422 2.42 14.08 -11.53
C GLY A 422 3.36 13.46 -10.51
N LEU A 423 2.86 13.05 -9.33
CA LEU A 423 3.66 12.29 -8.37
C LEU A 423 4.10 10.94 -8.94
N LEU A 424 3.23 10.23 -9.67
CA LEU A 424 3.58 8.95 -10.31
C LEU A 424 4.59 9.14 -11.44
N ASP A 425 4.49 10.21 -12.23
CA ASP A 425 5.49 10.55 -13.26
C ASP A 425 6.86 10.81 -12.64
N ILE A 426 6.91 11.58 -11.53
CA ILE A 426 8.15 11.82 -10.76
C ILE A 426 8.67 10.51 -10.14
N ALA A 427 7.80 9.65 -9.63
CA ALA A 427 8.20 8.36 -9.07
C ALA A 427 8.80 7.41 -10.11
N ALA A 428 8.26 7.38 -11.32
CA ALA A 428 8.81 6.60 -12.43
C ALA A 428 10.17 7.15 -12.87
N TRP A 429 10.29 8.47 -13.00
CA TRP A 429 11.59 9.11 -13.24
C TRP A 429 12.59 8.76 -12.14
N ALA A 430 12.22 8.89 -10.88
CA ALA A 430 13.08 8.56 -9.74
C ALA A 430 13.55 7.10 -9.81
N ARG A 431 12.64 6.16 -10.11
CA ARG A 431 12.99 4.76 -10.27
C ARG A 431 13.99 4.54 -11.41
N SER A 432 13.82 5.21 -12.55
CA SER A 432 14.77 5.10 -13.68
C SER A 432 16.17 5.63 -13.38
N VAL A 433 16.27 6.61 -12.46
CA VAL A 433 17.57 7.15 -11.99
C VAL A 433 18.25 6.22 -10.98
N LEU A 434 17.46 5.47 -10.21
CA LEU A 434 17.95 4.59 -9.13
C LEU A 434 18.20 3.14 -9.58
N SER A 435 17.88 2.79 -10.83
CA SER A 435 17.98 1.44 -11.43
C SER A 435 19.40 1.03 -11.82
#